data_03dffaaf1633b63ae7f65f5791fc58b3
#
_entry.id   03dffaaf1633b63ae7f65f5791fc58b3
#
_cell.length_a   1.000
_cell.length_b   1.000
_cell.length_c   1.000
_cell.angle_alpha   90.00
_cell.angle_beta   90.00
_cell.angle_gamma   90.00
#
_symmetry.space_group_name_H-M   'P 1'
#
loop_
_entity.id
_entity.type
_entity.pdbx_description
1 polymer ?
#
loop_
_entity_poly.entity_id
_entity_poly.type
_entity_poly.pdbx_seq_one_letter_code
_entity_poly.pdbx_strand_id
1 'polypeptide(L)' 'IYVDRIEEVVERVVPNGGEIVKAPYREGNLWVSIIRDPAGNVLGVWQENKG' A
#
# COMPACT_ATOMS: atom_id res chain seq x y z
N ILE A 1 -3.91 0.50 -7.19
CA ILE A 1 -3.81 1.97 -7.25
C ILE A 1 -2.35 2.39 -7.25
N TYR A 2 -1.97 3.13 -8.26
CA TYR A 2 -0.62 3.68 -8.34
C TYR A 2 -0.43 4.81 -7.33
N VAL A 3 0.69 4.80 -6.61
CA VAL A 3 1.05 5.86 -5.68
C VAL A 3 2.51 6.24 -5.88
N ASP A 4 2.87 7.47 -5.51
CA ASP A 4 4.25 7.93 -5.63
C ASP A 4 5.16 7.33 -4.56
N ARG A 5 4.64 7.19 -3.35
CA ARG A 5 5.40 6.65 -2.23
C ARG A 5 4.54 5.73 -1.39
N ILE A 6 4.77 4.45 -1.54
CA ILE A 6 3.99 3.44 -0.84
C ILE A 6 4.18 3.53 0.68
N GLU A 7 5.35 3.95 1.13
CA GLU A 7 5.62 4.10 2.56
C GLU A 7 4.70 5.11 3.21
N GLU A 8 4.43 6.24 2.54
CA GLU A 8 3.54 7.26 3.06
C GLU A 8 2.10 6.77 3.14
N VAL A 9 1.69 5.99 2.14
CA VAL A 9 0.34 5.42 2.14
C VAL A 9 0.18 4.45 3.30
N VAL A 10 1.13 3.56 3.46
CA VAL A 10 1.10 2.55 4.51
C VAL A 10 1.07 3.19 5.90
N GLU A 11 1.86 4.24 6.11
CA GLU A 11 1.88 4.96 7.38
C GLU A 11 0.54 5.58 7.74
N ARG A 12 -0.27 5.92 6.74
CA ARG A 12 -1.56 6.57 6.97
C ARG A 12 -2.73 5.60 7.10
N VAL A 13 -2.53 4.35 6.72
CA VAL A 13 -3.62 3.36 6.70
C VAL A 13 -4.18 3.13 8.10
N VAL A 14 -3.35 2.77 9.04
CA VAL A 14 -3.79 2.44 10.40
C VAL A 14 -4.34 3.65 11.14
N PRO A 15 -3.68 4.82 11.14
CA PRO A 15 -4.24 6.01 11.79
C PRO A 15 -5.61 6.43 11.24
N ASN A 16 -5.89 6.11 9.99
CA ASN A 16 -7.17 6.44 9.37
C ASN A 16 -8.21 5.33 9.50
N GLY A 17 -7.94 4.33 10.32
CA GLY A 17 -8.90 3.27 10.59
C GLY A 17 -8.83 2.07 9.65
N GLY A 18 -7.84 2.03 8.79
CA GLY A 18 -7.62 0.90 7.90
C GLY A 18 -6.67 -0.13 8.50
N GLU A 19 -6.29 -1.08 7.70
CA GLU A 19 -5.43 -2.18 8.14
C GLU A 19 -4.46 -2.57 7.03
N ILE A 20 -3.26 -2.99 7.41
CA ILE A 20 -2.29 -3.52 6.46
C ILE A 20 -2.52 -5.03 6.33
N VAL A 21 -3.00 -5.47 5.19
CA VAL A 21 -3.23 -6.89 4.92
C VAL A 21 -1.94 -7.57 4.56
N LYS A 22 -1.13 -6.91 3.73
CA LYS A 22 0.20 -7.40 3.38
C LYS A 22 1.16 -6.23 3.31
N ALA A 23 2.22 -6.29 4.11
CA ALA A 23 3.24 -5.24 4.14
C ALA A 23 3.91 -5.09 2.77
N PRO A 24 4.51 -3.92 2.48
CA PRO A 24 5.15 -3.70 1.19
C PRO A 24 6.16 -4.79 0.85
N TYR A 25 6.06 -5.29 -0.36
CA TYR A 25 6.96 -6.29 -0.89
C TYR A 25 7.32 -5.94 -2.33
N ARG A 26 8.41 -6.51 -2.79
CA ARG A 26 8.89 -6.25 -4.14
C ARG A 26 8.35 -7.28 -5.13
N GLU A 27 7.85 -6.79 -6.25
CA GLU A 27 7.40 -7.64 -7.34
C GLU A 27 7.91 -7.07 -8.66
N GLY A 28 8.96 -7.67 -9.20
CA GLY A 28 9.62 -7.14 -10.37
C GLY A 28 10.17 -5.75 -10.11
N ASN A 29 9.73 -4.76 -10.87
CA ASN A 29 10.12 -3.36 -10.70
C ASN A 29 9.13 -2.57 -9.86
N LEU A 30 8.22 -3.25 -9.17
CA LEU A 30 7.20 -2.61 -8.38
C LEU A 30 7.35 -2.90 -6.90
N TRP A 31 6.99 -1.94 -6.09
CA TRP A 31 6.70 -2.14 -4.68
C TRP A 31 5.19 -2.22 -4.55
N VAL A 32 4.69 -3.26 -3.90
CA VAL A 32 3.27 -3.52 -3.78
C VAL A 32 2.92 -3.73 -2.31
N SER A 33 1.75 -3.25 -1.92
CA SER A 33 1.20 -3.54 -0.60
C SER A 33 -0.29 -3.77 -0.75
N ILE A 34 -0.86 -4.56 0.14
CA ILE A 34 -2.29 -4.79 0.15
C ILE A 34 -2.83 -4.23 1.45
N ILE A 35 -3.81 -3.36 1.34
CA ILE A 35 -4.41 -2.69 2.48
C ILE A 35 -5.92 -2.88 2.46
N ARG A 36 -6.52 -2.67 3.63
CA ARG A 36 -7.97 -2.63 3.77
C ARG A 36 -8.34 -1.25 4.25
N ASP A 37 -9.30 -0.61 3.56
CA ASP A 37 -9.76 0.72 3.97
C ASP A 37 -10.73 0.62 5.16
N PRO A 38 -11.10 1.76 5.79
CA PRO A 38 -12.02 1.73 6.92
C PRO A 38 -13.39 1.16 6.62
N ALA A 39 -13.80 1.17 5.35
CA ALA A 39 -15.07 0.60 4.92
C ALA A 39 -14.99 -0.91 4.65
N GLY A 40 -13.80 -1.51 4.79
CA GLY A 40 -13.60 -2.93 4.60
C GLY A 40 -13.21 -3.35 3.20
N ASN A 41 -12.95 -2.40 2.30
CA ASN A 41 -12.52 -2.73 0.95
C ASN A 41 -11.02 -3.05 0.91
N VAL A 42 -10.68 -4.13 0.22
CA VAL A 42 -9.29 -4.54 0.06
C VAL A 42 -8.74 -3.94 -1.22
N LEU A 43 -7.61 -3.25 -1.11
CA LEU A 43 -7.00 -2.53 -2.23
C LEU A 43 -5.53 -2.90 -2.36
N GLY A 44 -5.09 -3.07 -3.60
CA GLY A 44 -3.66 -3.18 -3.89
C GLY A 44 -3.11 -1.80 -4.21
N VAL A 45 -2.04 -1.39 -3.57
CA VAL A 45 -1.33 -0.15 -3.87
C VAL A 45 0.05 -0.50 -4.38
N TRP A 46 0.56 0.29 -5.34
CA TRP A 46 1.84 -0.01 -5.95
C TRP A 46 2.56 1.26 -6.39
N GLN A 47 3.88 1.18 -6.41
CA GLN A 47 4.72 2.24 -6.95
C GLN A 47 5.80 1.63 -7.81
N GLU A 48 6.30 2.40 -8.78
CA GLU A 48 7.44 1.98 -9.55
C GLU A 48 8.71 2.14 -8.73
N ASN A 49 9.54 1.11 -8.77
CA ASN A 49 10.84 1.19 -8.14
C ASN A 49 11.81 1.82 -9.13
N LYS A 50 12.13 3.07 -8.90
CA LYS A 50 13.04 3.85 -9.75
C LYS A 50 14.48 3.75 -9.27
N GLY A 51 14.82 2.65 -8.74
CA GLY A 51 16.16 2.49 -8.21
C GLY A 51 17.17 1.94 -8.89
#